data_e166c658c34a944500b0ab943e5fd5e8
#
_entry.id   e166c658c34a944500b0ab943e5fd5e8
#
_cell.length_a   1.000
_cell.length_b   1.000
_cell.length_c   1.000
_cell.angle_alpha   90.00
_cell.angle_beta   90.00
_cell.angle_gamma   90.00
#
_symmetry.space_group_name_H-M   'P 1'
#
loop_
_entity.id
_entity.type
_entity.pdbx_description
1 polymer ?
#
loop_
_entity_poly.entity_id
_entity_poly.type
_entity_poly.pdbx_seq_one_letter_code
_entity_poly.pdbx_strand_id
1 'polypeptide(L)'
;MKQRPSFPAKLDDISQRNAPSTISSLKWSESGRAGKHTNSVASTASGLGLDSSVVRKNMVKRLADAGVEDNLVLLALERVERHRFLDTALANQAYEDTSLPIGFGQTISKPNVVARMLELLRQGKNLRINGMLGRVLEIGTGCGYQAALLSHVAKEVYSIERVKGLYERAKENLRPMRIANLHLLFGDGMIGYPVGAPYSAIIAAAGGDNIPQSWIDQLDEVGRIVAPMSMSKGIQSLVVIDKINGEIRQSILEQVNFVPLKAGID
;
A
#
# COMPACT_ATOMS: atom_id res chain seq x y z
N MET A 1 7.69 -51.14 -22.09
CA MET A 1 7.95 -51.23 -20.66
C MET A 1 9.31 -50.63 -20.37
N LYS A 2 9.35 -49.41 -19.82
CA LYS A 2 10.58 -48.81 -19.28
C LYS A 2 10.28 -48.38 -17.86
N GLN A 3 11.03 -48.95 -16.93
CA GLN A 3 10.90 -48.74 -15.48
C GLN A 3 11.37 -47.34 -15.06
N ARG A 4 10.68 -46.76 -14.10
CA ARG A 4 11.06 -45.50 -13.40
C ARG A 4 12.08 -45.85 -12.29
N PRO A 5 13.09 -45.01 -12.03
CA PRO A 5 13.94 -45.19 -10.87
C PRO A 5 13.29 -44.67 -9.61
N SER A 6 13.37 -45.46 -8.53
CA SER A 6 12.98 -45.14 -7.17
C SER A 6 14.13 -44.51 -6.43
N PHE A 7 13.85 -43.41 -5.72
CA PHE A 7 14.70 -42.92 -4.65
C PHE A 7 14.41 -43.64 -3.34
N PRO A 8 15.41 -43.98 -2.53
CA PRO A 8 15.55 -43.37 -1.24
C PRO A 8 17.01 -43.14 -0.80
N ALA A 9 17.33 -42.00 -0.22
CA ALA A 9 18.52 -41.81 0.57
C ALA A 9 18.11 -41.75 2.04
N LYS A 10 18.58 -42.73 2.81
CA LYS A 10 18.54 -42.76 4.28
C LYS A 10 19.72 -41.93 4.80
N LEU A 11 19.43 -41.05 5.75
CA LEU A 11 20.43 -40.45 6.63
C LEU A 11 20.65 -41.39 7.80
N ASP A 12 21.86 -41.96 7.89
CA ASP A 12 22.43 -42.48 9.13
C ASP A 12 23.95 -42.49 8.99
N ASP A 13 24.62 -42.20 10.13
CA ASP A 13 26.06 -42.28 10.38
C ASP A 13 26.97 -41.12 9.94
N ILE A 14 27.15 -40.15 10.84
CA ILE A 14 28.48 -39.69 11.26
C ILE A 14 28.44 -39.38 12.78
N SER A 15 28.78 -40.33 13.61
CA SER A 15 29.22 -40.14 14.97
C SER A 15 30.71 -40.38 15.06
N GLN A 16 31.35 -39.59 15.89
CA GLN A 16 32.70 -39.76 16.50
C GLN A 16 33.91 -39.35 15.64
N ARG A 17 34.59 -38.29 16.10
CA ARG A 17 35.98 -38.35 16.57
C ARG A 17 36.47 -37.03 17.17
N ASN A 18 36.84 -37.13 18.47
CA ASN A 18 38.01 -36.58 19.18
C ASN A 18 38.11 -35.10 19.55
N ALA A 19 37.89 -34.82 20.83
CA ALA A 19 38.68 -33.87 21.61
C ALA A 19 40.06 -34.50 21.97
N PRO A 20 41.11 -33.72 22.25
CA PRO A 20 41.29 -33.32 23.64
C PRO A 20 42.01 -31.97 23.93
N SER A 21 41.78 -31.45 25.15
CA SER A 21 42.69 -30.84 26.13
C SER A 21 43.47 -29.56 25.72
N THR A 22 43.55 -28.49 26.49
CA THR A 22 44.08 -28.39 27.85
C THR A 22 43.85 -26.98 28.42
N ILE A 23 43.62 -26.96 29.70
CA ILE A 23 43.48 -25.85 30.64
C ILE A 23 44.76 -25.00 30.71
N SER A 24 44.66 -23.67 30.75
CA SER A 24 45.60 -22.87 31.56
C SER A 24 44.86 -21.68 32.19
N SER A 25 44.91 -21.75 33.51
CA SER A 25 44.49 -20.76 34.48
C SER A 25 45.30 -19.47 34.39
N LEU A 26 44.65 -18.32 34.39
CA LEU A 26 45.26 -17.05 34.76
C LEU A 26 44.40 -16.29 35.75
N LYS A 27 45.09 -15.86 36.80
CA LYS A 27 44.60 -15.30 38.06
C LYS A 27 43.98 -13.91 37.88
N TRP A 28 42.94 -13.68 38.66
CA TRP A 28 42.37 -12.36 38.93
C TRP A 28 43.32 -11.57 39.85
N SER A 29 43.51 -10.29 39.51
CA SER A 29 43.96 -9.27 40.46
C SER A 29 42.90 -8.17 40.52
N GLU A 30 42.34 -7.99 41.71
CA GLU A 30 41.48 -6.88 42.08
C GLU A 30 42.31 -5.59 42.16
N SER A 31 41.84 -4.54 41.51
CA SER A 31 42.10 -3.19 41.95
C SER A 31 40.90 -2.31 41.58
N GLY A 32 40.21 -1.81 42.59
CA GLY A 32 39.01 -0.99 42.46
C GLY A 32 39.30 0.39 41.96
N ARG A 33 38.32 0.90 41.17
CA ARG A 33 37.99 2.31 41.10
C ARG A 33 36.52 2.47 40.70
N ALA A 34 35.77 3.14 41.55
CA ALA A 34 34.40 3.56 41.30
C ALA A 34 34.33 4.48 40.10
N GLY A 35 33.70 4.03 39.03
CA GLY A 35 33.36 4.83 37.84
C GLY A 35 31.85 4.87 37.70
N LYS A 36 31.30 6.08 37.62
CA LYS A 36 29.89 6.38 37.44
C LYS A 36 29.30 5.61 36.25
N HIS A 37 28.33 4.76 36.51
CA HIS A 37 27.50 4.17 35.45
C HIS A 37 26.63 5.25 34.83
N THR A 38 27.06 5.79 33.71
CA THR A 38 26.14 6.41 32.75
C THR A 38 25.45 5.26 32.03
N ASN A 39 24.18 5.06 32.32
CA ASN A 39 23.30 4.21 31.50
C ASN A 39 23.24 4.80 30.08
N SER A 40 24.15 4.37 29.21
CA SER A 40 23.91 4.48 27.77
C SER A 40 22.80 3.48 27.44
N VAL A 41 21.59 3.98 27.28
CA VAL A 41 20.52 3.24 26.59
C VAL A 41 21.11 2.88 25.23
N ALA A 42 21.45 1.61 25.06
CA ALA A 42 21.82 1.08 23.75
C ALA A 42 20.60 1.31 22.85
N SER A 43 20.71 2.30 21.99
CA SER A 43 19.80 2.48 20.86
C SER A 43 19.96 1.21 20.03
N THR A 44 19.01 0.29 20.17
CA THR A 44 18.87 -0.82 19.23
C THR A 44 18.77 -0.19 17.84
N ALA A 45 19.80 -0.41 17.02
CA ALA A 45 19.79 -0.05 15.61
C ALA A 45 18.60 -0.80 14.97
N SER A 46 17.44 -0.15 14.92
CA SER A 46 16.28 -0.67 14.24
C SER A 46 16.49 -0.46 12.75
N GLY A 47 16.58 -1.53 12.01
CA GLY A 47 16.52 -1.55 10.57
C GLY A 47 17.87 -1.45 9.86
N LEU A 48 18.08 -2.37 8.95
CA LEU A 48 19.14 -2.33 7.95
C LEU A 48 18.80 -1.26 6.90
N GLY A 49 18.89 0.03 7.22
CA GLY A 49 18.99 1.17 6.33
C GLY A 49 17.89 1.41 5.28
N LEU A 50 17.23 0.38 4.76
CA LEU A 50 16.34 0.46 3.59
C LEU A 50 14.85 0.55 3.94
N ASP A 51 14.47 0.11 5.13
CA ASP A 51 13.13 0.22 5.71
C ASP A 51 13.02 1.35 6.74
N SER A 52 14.08 2.17 6.84
CA SER A 52 14.17 3.20 7.86
C SER A 52 13.19 4.36 7.62
N SER A 53 12.75 4.97 8.70
CA SER A 53 11.92 6.19 8.64
C SER A 53 12.58 7.31 7.84
N VAL A 54 13.91 7.35 7.77
CA VAL A 54 14.67 8.33 6.98
C VAL A 54 14.44 8.14 5.48
N VAL A 55 14.49 6.90 4.98
CA VAL A 55 14.24 6.63 3.54
C VAL A 55 12.81 7.02 3.15
N ARG A 56 11.83 6.70 4.03
CA ARG A 56 10.44 7.09 3.84
C ARG A 56 10.26 8.61 3.84
N LYS A 57 10.85 9.33 4.78
CA LYS A 57 10.84 10.80 4.82
C LYS A 57 11.46 11.43 3.57
N ASN A 58 12.55 10.84 3.07
CA ASN A 58 13.16 11.29 1.82
C ASN A 58 12.24 11.07 0.61
N MET A 59 11.46 9.97 0.56
CA MET A 59 10.42 9.79 -0.46
C MET A 59 9.36 10.90 -0.35
N VAL A 60 8.83 11.16 0.84
CA VAL A 60 7.82 12.21 1.06
C VAL A 60 8.35 13.58 0.66
N LYS A 61 9.60 13.90 1.01
CA LYS A 61 10.25 15.15 0.58
C LYS A 61 10.31 15.27 -0.94
N ARG A 62 10.72 14.21 -1.65
CA ARG A 62 10.74 14.22 -3.12
C ARG A 62 9.35 14.43 -3.72
N LEU A 63 8.30 13.88 -3.12
CA LEU A 63 6.92 14.08 -3.56
C LEU A 63 6.47 15.53 -3.36
N ALA A 64 6.82 16.14 -2.23
CA ALA A 64 6.55 17.57 -1.99
C ALA A 64 7.32 18.45 -2.96
N ASP A 65 8.62 18.18 -3.18
CA ASP A 65 9.46 18.90 -4.15
C ASP A 65 8.93 18.73 -5.60
N ALA A 66 8.21 17.63 -5.90
CA ALA A 66 7.57 17.37 -7.19
C ALA A 66 6.15 17.98 -7.32
N GLY A 67 5.68 18.72 -6.33
CA GLY A 67 4.44 19.48 -6.38
C GLY A 67 3.23 18.87 -5.66
N VAL A 68 3.42 17.88 -4.79
CA VAL A 68 2.35 17.42 -3.88
C VAL A 68 2.27 18.38 -2.70
N GLU A 69 1.16 19.08 -2.54
CA GLU A 69 0.98 20.16 -1.57
C GLU A 69 0.05 19.79 -0.39
N ASP A 70 -0.78 18.75 -0.54
CA ASP A 70 -1.72 18.35 0.52
C ASP A 70 -0.98 17.72 1.71
N ASN A 71 -0.90 18.46 2.81
CA ASN A 71 -0.20 18.05 4.03
C ASN A 71 -0.73 16.75 4.64
N LEU A 72 -2.05 16.46 4.52
CA LEU A 72 -2.61 15.21 5.06
C LEU A 72 -2.21 14.01 4.19
N VAL A 73 -2.09 14.20 2.88
CA VAL A 73 -1.57 13.17 1.96
C VAL A 73 -0.09 12.90 2.26
N LEU A 74 0.73 13.94 2.39
CA LEU A 74 2.15 13.80 2.74
C LEU A 74 2.33 13.11 4.09
N LEU A 75 1.53 13.47 5.08
CA LEU A 75 1.55 12.85 6.42
C LEU A 75 1.11 11.37 6.38
N ALA A 76 0.10 11.03 5.59
CA ALA A 76 -0.32 9.64 5.39
C ALA A 76 0.81 8.81 4.77
N LEU A 77 1.47 9.33 3.73
CA LEU A 77 2.62 8.68 3.07
C LEU A 77 3.82 8.51 4.01
N GLU A 78 4.03 9.44 4.94
CA GLU A 78 5.06 9.32 5.97
C GLU A 78 4.71 8.26 7.02
N ARG A 79 3.44 8.09 7.39
CA ARG A 79 2.99 7.14 8.41
C ARG A 79 2.93 5.71 7.93
N VAL A 80 2.49 5.50 6.68
CA VAL A 80 2.27 4.14 6.15
C VAL A 80 3.57 3.57 5.57
N GLU A 81 4.02 2.45 6.11
CA GLU A 81 5.26 1.77 5.75
C GLU A 81 5.08 0.95 4.46
N ARG A 82 5.33 1.58 3.30
CA ARG A 82 5.09 0.99 1.97
C ARG A 82 5.80 -0.36 1.76
N HIS A 83 6.99 -0.57 2.34
CA HIS A 83 7.75 -1.81 2.23
C HIS A 83 7.00 -3.03 2.81
N ARG A 84 6.08 -2.82 3.76
CA ARG A 84 5.26 -3.90 4.34
C ARG A 84 4.23 -4.49 3.39
N PHE A 85 3.96 -3.82 2.29
CA PHE A 85 3.00 -4.23 1.27
C PHE A 85 3.65 -4.95 0.07
N LEU A 86 4.95 -5.20 0.15
CA LEU A 86 5.76 -5.82 -0.88
C LEU A 86 6.42 -7.10 -0.36
N ASP A 87 6.88 -7.93 -1.29
CA ASP A 87 7.76 -9.04 -0.94
C ASP A 87 9.10 -8.50 -0.41
N THR A 88 9.70 -9.20 0.56
CA THR A 88 10.96 -8.79 1.18
C THR A 88 12.09 -8.56 0.20
N ALA A 89 12.11 -9.29 -0.91
CA ALA A 89 13.09 -9.11 -2.00
C ALA A 89 12.98 -7.74 -2.70
N LEU A 90 11.82 -7.06 -2.61
CA LEU A 90 11.56 -5.77 -3.21
C LEU A 90 11.56 -4.62 -2.20
N ALA A 91 11.76 -4.90 -0.92
CA ALA A 91 11.68 -3.91 0.15
C ALA A 91 12.66 -2.73 -0.04
N ASN A 92 13.83 -2.99 -0.62
CA ASN A 92 14.84 -1.97 -0.92
C ASN A 92 14.40 -0.97 -2.00
N GLN A 93 13.45 -1.34 -2.87
CA GLN A 93 12.91 -0.49 -3.92
C GLN A 93 11.58 0.19 -3.50
N ALA A 94 11.06 -0.14 -2.32
CA ALA A 94 9.73 0.27 -1.88
C ALA A 94 9.49 1.78 -1.90
N TYR A 95 10.54 2.56 -1.69
CA TYR A 95 10.47 4.02 -1.59
C TYR A 95 10.99 4.76 -2.82
N GLU A 96 11.30 4.04 -3.89
CA GLU A 96 11.60 4.62 -5.20
C GLU A 96 10.31 4.95 -5.95
N ASP A 97 10.33 5.92 -6.86
CA ASP A 97 9.15 6.30 -7.65
C ASP A 97 8.93 5.33 -8.82
N THR A 98 8.71 4.07 -8.47
CA THR A 98 8.47 2.97 -9.42
C THR A 98 7.29 2.10 -8.99
N SER A 99 6.63 1.48 -9.98
CA SER A 99 5.63 0.44 -9.74
C SER A 99 6.32 -0.90 -9.55
N LEU A 100 5.88 -1.70 -8.58
CA LEU A 100 6.49 -2.97 -8.23
C LEU A 100 5.45 -4.10 -8.26
N PRO A 101 5.82 -5.34 -8.65
CA PRO A 101 4.89 -6.45 -8.70
C PRO A 101 4.42 -6.85 -7.30
N ILE A 102 3.12 -7.18 -7.20
CA ILE A 102 2.47 -7.70 -5.98
C ILE A 102 1.86 -9.08 -6.17
N GLY A 103 2.21 -9.78 -7.25
CA GLY A 103 1.64 -11.07 -7.63
C GLY A 103 0.38 -10.94 -8.48
N PHE A 104 -0.12 -12.06 -8.97
CA PHE A 104 -1.35 -12.15 -9.80
C PHE A 104 -1.36 -11.22 -11.02
N GLY A 105 -0.19 -10.89 -11.58
CA GLY A 105 -0.05 -9.95 -12.69
C GLY A 105 -0.38 -8.50 -12.33
N GLN A 106 -0.43 -8.15 -11.04
CA GLN A 106 -0.78 -6.83 -10.53
C GLN A 106 0.45 -6.12 -9.93
N THR A 107 0.35 -4.80 -9.79
CA THR A 107 1.42 -3.97 -9.23
C THR A 107 0.90 -3.01 -8.17
N ILE A 108 1.75 -2.67 -7.20
CA ILE A 108 1.57 -1.47 -6.40
C ILE A 108 1.99 -0.26 -7.23
N SER A 109 1.12 0.75 -7.34
CA SER A 109 1.39 1.96 -8.11
C SER A 109 2.55 2.75 -7.52
N LYS A 110 3.30 3.48 -8.36
CA LYS A 110 4.41 4.31 -7.91
C LYS A 110 3.95 5.41 -6.94
N PRO A 111 4.79 5.80 -5.98
CA PRO A 111 4.42 6.77 -4.94
C PRO A 111 3.86 8.08 -5.47
N ASN A 112 4.45 8.66 -6.53
CA ASN A 112 3.99 9.91 -7.13
C ASN A 112 2.53 9.82 -7.62
N VAL A 113 2.18 8.76 -8.34
CA VAL A 113 0.80 8.59 -8.85
C VAL A 113 -0.19 8.41 -7.72
N VAL A 114 0.14 7.62 -6.69
CA VAL A 114 -0.72 7.45 -5.51
C VAL A 114 -0.92 8.78 -4.78
N ALA A 115 0.16 9.52 -4.54
CA ALA A 115 0.09 10.84 -3.90
C ALA A 115 -0.80 11.80 -4.71
N ARG A 116 -0.59 11.87 -6.02
CA ARG A 116 -1.35 12.72 -6.93
C ARG A 116 -2.83 12.38 -6.95
N MET A 117 -3.17 11.10 -7.01
CA MET A 117 -4.57 10.66 -6.99
C MET A 117 -5.26 11.00 -5.68
N LEU A 118 -4.60 10.79 -4.54
CA LEU A 118 -5.12 11.16 -3.22
C LEU A 118 -5.31 12.67 -3.09
N GLU A 119 -4.35 13.47 -3.56
CA GLU A 119 -4.44 14.92 -3.57
C GLU A 119 -5.60 15.41 -4.44
N LEU A 120 -5.72 14.92 -5.68
CA LEU A 120 -6.85 15.22 -6.56
C LEU A 120 -8.20 14.87 -5.93
N LEU A 121 -8.26 13.72 -5.24
CA LEU A 121 -9.47 13.29 -4.55
C LEU A 121 -9.89 14.30 -3.46
N ARG A 122 -8.92 14.95 -2.81
CA ARG A 122 -9.13 15.91 -1.72
C ARG A 122 -9.27 17.37 -2.18
N GLN A 123 -8.93 17.70 -3.41
CA GLN A 123 -9.08 19.04 -4.00
C GLN A 123 -10.52 19.40 -4.39
N GLY A 124 -11.47 18.49 -4.19
CA GLY A 124 -12.89 18.72 -4.50
C GLY A 124 -13.66 19.45 -3.41
N LYS A 125 -14.94 19.72 -3.67
CA LYS A 125 -15.89 20.26 -2.69
C LYS A 125 -16.40 19.19 -1.70
N ASN A 126 -15.87 18.00 -1.77
CA ASN A 126 -16.25 16.80 -1.03
C ASN A 126 -15.65 16.70 0.38
N LEU A 127 -14.84 17.67 0.80
CA LEU A 127 -14.26 17.69 2.13
C LEU A 127 -15.29 18.08 3.18
N ARG A 128 -15.23 17.40 4.33
CA ARG A 128 -15.95 17.80 5.55
C ARG A 128 -15.33 19.04 6.18
N ILE A 129 -16.04 19.69 7.09
CA ILE A 129 -15.57 20.91 7.79
C ILE A 129 -14.21 20.71 8.47
N ASN A 130 -13.92 19.49 8.93
CA ASN A 130 -12.63 19.14 9.55
C ASN A 130 -11.51 18.80 8.53
N GLY A 131 -11.74 19.03 7.24
CA GLY A 131 -10.78 18.73 6.17
C GLY A 131 -10.64 17.25 5.81
N MET A 132 -11.44 16.36 6.39
CA MET A 132 -11.45 14.93 6.05
C MET A 132 -12.46 14.63 4.94
N LEU A 133 -12.16 13.61 4.12
CA LEU A 133 -13.16 12.99 3.26
C LEU A 133 -14.22 12.27 4.12
N GLY A 134 -15.44 12.15 3.61
CA GLY A 134 -16.48 11.35 4.23
C GLY A 134 -16.22 9.84 4.05
N ARG A 135 -17.20 9.11 3.50
CA ARG A 135 -17.01 7.73 3.06
C ARG A 135 -16.28 7.72 1.72
N VAL A 136 -15.30 6.84 1.60
CA VAL A 136 -14.53 6.65 0.37
C VAL A 136 -14.69 5.22 -0.10
N LEU A 137 -14.89 5.05 -1.41
CA LEU A 137 -14.85 3.75 -2.07
C LEU A 137 -13.55 3.65 -2.87
N GLU A 138 -12.76 2.64 -2.61
CA GLU A 138 -11.59 2.26 -3.40
C GLU A 138 -11.91 1.04 -4.26
N ILE A 139 -11.59 1.12 -5.54
CA ILE A 139 -11.71 0.03 -6.51
C ILE A 139 -10.32 -0.50 -6.85
N GLY A 140 -10.06 -1.76 -6.51
CA GLY A 140 -8.76 -2.39 -6.67
C GLY A 140 -7.87 -2.20 -5.44
N THR A 141 -8.14 -2.96 -4.38
CA THR A 141 -7.36 -2.96 -3.12
C THR A 141 -5.90 -3.34 -3.35
N GLY A 142 -5.65 -4.31 -4.25
CA GLY A 142 -4.32 -4.84 -4.51
C GLY A 142 -3.68 -5.41 -3.24
N CYS A 143 -2.52 -4.87 -2.87
CA CYS A 143 -1.84 -5.23 -1.62
C CYS A 143 -2.36 -4.51 -0.37
N GLY A 144 -3.26 -3.52 -0.51
CA GLY A 144 -3.84 -2.75 0.58
C GLY A 144 -3.12 -1.44 0.93
N TYR A 145 -2.07 -1.06 0.21
CA TYR A 145 -1.30 0.14 0.51
C TYR A 145 -2.12 1.44 0.38
N GLN A 146 -2.83 1.62 -0.74
CA GLN A 146 -3.65 2.81 -0.97
C GLN A 146 -4.84 2.86 0.01
N ALA A 147 -5.45 1.71 0.33
CA ALA A 147 -6.47 1.59 1.36
C ALA A 147 -5.97 2.08 2.73
N ALA A 148 -4.73 1.71 3.11
CA ALA A 148 -4.10 2.19 4.33
C ALA A 148 -3.89 3.71 4.31
N LEU A 149 -3.46 4.29 3.20
CA LEU A 149 -3.32 5.75 3.05
C LEU A 149 -4.67 6.46 3.16
N LEU A 150 -5.70 5.95 2.49
CA LEU A 150 -7.06 6.49 2.52
C LEU A 150 -7.61 6.54 3.94
N SER A 151 -7.32 5.56 4.78
CA SER A 151 -7.77 5.54 6.17
C SER A 151 -7.29 6.73 7.02
N HIS A 152 -6.19 7.38 6.61
CA HIS A 152 -5.66 8.57 7.27
C HIS A 152 -6.32 9.88 6.81
N VAL A 153 -7.01 9.88 5.68
CA VAL A 153 -7.58 11.09 5.05
C VAL A 153 -9.11 11.03 4.93
N ALA A 154 -9.72 9.91 5.29
CA ALA A 154 -11.16 9.67 5.19
C ALA A 154 -11.76 9.23 6.55
N LYS A 155 -13.05 9.53 6.73
CA LYS A 155 -13.82 9.06 7.89
C LYS A 155 -13.99 7.54 7.86
N GLU A 156 -14.27 6.98 6.68
CA GLU A 156 -14.54 5.56 6.48
C GLU A 156 -14.13 5.16 5.06
N VAL A 157 -13.50 4.02 4.92
CA VAL A 157 -12.99 3.49 3.64
C VAL A 157 -13.58 2.11 3.39
N TYR A 158 -14.17 1.95 2.23
CA TYR A 158 -14.57 0.65 1.66
C TYR A 158 -13.64 0.36 0.50
N SER A 159 -12.96 -0.78 0.52
CA SER A 159 -11.98 -1.15 -0.51
C SER A 159 -12.34 -2.50 -1.10
N ILE A 160 -12.57 -2.55 -2.42
CA ILE A 160 -13.01 -3.75 -3.13
C ILE A 160 -11.86 -4.35 -3.92
N GLU A 161 -11.68 -5.66 -3.77
CA GLU A 161 -10.75 -6.47 -4.56
C GLU A 161 -11.49 -7.63 -5.22
N ARG A 162 -11.26 -7.81 -6.53
CA ARG A 162 -11.86 -8.90 -7.32
C ARG A 162 -11.03 -10.19 -7.35
N VAL A 163 -9.72 -10.08 -7.16
CA VAL A 163 -8.79 -11.21 -7.14
C VAL A 163 -8.67 -11.74 -5.73
N LYS A 164 -9.17 -12.96 -5.49
CA LYS A 164 -9.23 -13.55 -4.15
C LYS A 164 -7.87 -13.61 -3.46
N GLY A 165 -6.82 -13.97 -4.20
CA GLY A 165 -5.47 -14.05 -3.65
C GLY A 165 -4.92 -12.68 -3.20
N LEU A 166 -5.26 -11.59 -3.89
CA LEU A 166 -4.90 -10.23 -3.48
C LEU A 166 -5.75 -9.76 -2.28
N TYR A 167 -7.04 -10.06 -2.28
CA TYR A 167 -7.91 -9.77 -1.14
C TYR A 167 -7.37 -10.39 0.17
N GLU A 168 -7.00 -11.67 0.14
CA GLU A 168 -6.41 -12.33 1.33
C GLU A 168 -5.05 -11.70 1.70
N ARG A 169 -4.20 -11.41 0.72
CA ARG A 169 -2.93 -10.71 0.95
C ARG A 169 -3.12 -9.33 1.58
N ALA A 170 -4.08 -8.54 1.09
CA ALA A 170 -4.41 -7.24 1.69
C ALA A 170 -4.85 -7.38 3.15
N LYS A 171 -5.68 -8.39 3.47
CA LYS A 171 -6.07 -8.69 4.86
C LYS A 171 -4.86 -8.99 5.75
N GLU A 172 -3.93 -9.80 5.26
CA GLU A 172 -2.72 -10.15 5.99
C GLU A 172 -1.84 -8.91 6.24
N ASN A 173 -1.62 -8.10 5.21
CA ASN A 173 -0.81 -6.88 5.29
C ASN A 173 -1.40 -5.83 6.26
N LEU A 174 -2.73 -5.66 6.23
CA LEU A 174 -3.43 -4.63 7.00
C LEU A 174 -3.77 -5.07 8.43
N ARG A 175 -3.86 -6.37 8.70
CA ARG A 175 -4.19 -6.91 10.03
C ARG A 175 -3.34 -6.35 11.18
N PRO A 176 -1.99 -6.22 11.05
CA PRO A 176 -1.16 -5.68 12.13
C PRO A 176 -1.43 -4.20 12.41
N MET A 177 -1.94 -3.46 11.43
CA MET A 177 -2.17 -2.01 11.54
C MET A 177 -3.44 -1.68 12.33
N ARG A 178 -4.37 -2.63 12.51
CA ARG A 178 -5.62 -2.48 13.29
C ARG A 178 -6.42 -1.23 12.91
N ILE A 179 -6.58 -0.98 11.62
CA ILE A 179 -7.29 0.20 11.10
C ILE A 179 -8.79 0.02 11.30
N ALA A 180 -9.40 0.82 12.18
CA ALA A 180 -10.79 0.66 12.58
C ALA A 180 -11.81 1.16 11.53
N ASN A 181 -11.40 2.09 10.66
CA ASN A 181 -12.26 2.75 9.67
C ASN A 181 -12.06 2.20 8.24
N LEU A 182 -11.47 1.00 8.09
CA LEU A 182 -11.22 0.36 6.79
C LEU A 182 -11.96 -0.98 6.70
N HIS A 183 -12.78 -1.11 5.65
CA HIS A 183 -13.58 -2.31 5.35
C HIS A 183 -13.10 -2.90 4.01
N LEU A 184 -12.52 -4.11 4.08
CA LEU A 184 -12.11 -4.85 2.89
C LEU A 184 -13.25 -5.71 2.39
N LEU A 185 -13.52 -5.64 1.09
CA LEU A 185 -14.60 -6.34 0.41
C LEU A 185 -14.03 -7.19 -0.72
N PHE A 186 -14.44 -8.46 -0.78
CA PHE A 186 -14.19 -9.30 -1.93
C PHE A 186 -15.37 -9.18 -2.89
N GLY A 187 -15.14 -8.68 -4.11
CA GLY A 187 -16.24 -8.44 -5.04
C GLY A 187 -15.83 -7.76 -6.35
N ASP A 188 -16.81 -7.58 -7.22
CA ASP A 188 -16.65 -6.89 -8.50
C ASP A 188 -16.67 -5.36 -8.31
N GLY A 189 -15.53 -4.71 -8.53
CA GLY A 189 -15.39 -3.27 -8.43
C GLY A 189 -16.19 -2.48 -9.47
N MET A 190 -16.56 -3.07 -10.61
CA MET A 190 -17.40 -2.43 -11.62
C MET A 190 -18.81 -2.09 -11.07
N ILE A 191 -19.31 -2.91 -10.16
CA ILE A 191 -20.61 -2.70 -9.51
C ILE A 191 -20.51 -1.64 -8.41
N GLY A 192 -19.33 -1.40 -7.85
CA GLY A 192 -19.14 -0.62 -6.64
C GLY A 192 -19.65 -1.35 -5.39
N TYR A 193 -20.06 -0.59 -4.38
CA TYR A 193 -20.63 -1.13 -3.15
C TYR A 193 -21.83 -0.30 -2.68
N PRO A 194 -23.03 -0.56 -3.20
CA PRO A 194 -24.24 0.23 -2.92
C PRO A 194 -24.62 0.31 -1.44
N VAL A 195 -24.30 -0.73 -0.66
CA VAL A 195 -24.63 -0.77 0.79
C VAL A 195 -23.87 0.31 1.58
N GLY A 196 -22.67 0.69 1.14
CA GLY A 196 -21.87 1.75 1.78
C GLY A 196 -22.16 3.16 1.26
N ALA A 197 -22.95 3.32 0.18
CA ALA A 197 -23.26 4.59 -0.44
C ALA A 197 -24.11 5.50 0.49
N PRO A 198 -24.13 6.84 0.28
CA PRO A 198 -23.38 7.56 -0.73
C PRO A 198 -21.91 7.81 -0.32
N TYR A 199 -21.02 7.93 -1.32
CA TYR A 199 -19.59 8.16 -1.14
C TYR A 199 -19.24 9.62 -1.42
N SER A 200 -18.49 10.25 -0.51
CA SER A 200 -17.92 11.56 -0.77
C SER A 200 -16.81 11.51 -1.82
N ALA A 201 -16.18 10.34 -1.98
CA ALA A 201 -15.14 10.14 -2.96
C ALA A 201 -15.07 8.67 -3.41
N ILE A 202 -14.73 8.46 -4.69
CA ILE A 202 -14.42 7.14 -5.26
C ILE A 202 -13.07 7.23 -5.96
N ILE A 203 -12.19 6.26 -5.72
CA ILE A 203 -10.86 6.18 -6.34
C ILE A 203 -10.66 4.79 -6.95
N ALA A 204 -10.13 4.72 -8.17
CA ALA A 204 -9.87 3.45 -8.81
C ALA A 204 -8.38 3.27 -9.11
N ALA A 205 -7.83 2.11 -8.73
CA ALA A 205 -6.46 1.69 -9.01
C ALA A 205 -6.36 0.77 -10.24
N ALA A 206 -7.37 0.80 -11.12
CA ALA A 206 -7.43 0.08 -12.38
C ALA A 206 -8.12 0.96 -13.44
N GLY A 207 -7.66 0.91 -14.69
CA GLY A 207 -8.16 1.74 -15.78
C GLY A 207 -9.17 1.01 -16.67
N GLY A 208 -10.34 1.62 -16.86
CA GLY A 208 -11.39 1.13 -17.76
C GLY A 208 -11.56 2.02 -18.98
N ASP A 209 -12.39 1.57 -19.94
CA ASP A 209 -12.72 2.37 -21.13
C ASP A 209 -13.70 3.50 -20.79
N ASN A 210 -14.50 3.31 -19.74
CA ASN A 210 -15.48 4.28 -19.24
C ASN A 210 -15.53 4.23 -17.73
N ILE A 211 -16.00 5.31 -17.11
CA ILE A 211 -16.38 5.29 -15.69
C ILE A 211 -17.75 4.60 -15.56
N PRO A 212 -17.88 3.53 -14.77
CA PRO A 212 -19.14 2.83 -14.58
C PRO A 212 -20.24 3.75 -14.03
N GLN A 213 -21.45 3.67 -14.60
CA GLN A 213 -22.59 4.44 -14.12
C GLN A 213 -22.90 4.15 -12.65
N SER A 214 -22.70 2.90 -12.22
CA SER A 214 -22.87 2.48 -10.82
C SER A 214 -22.02 3.30 -9.83
N TRP A 215 -20.85 3.79 -10.23
CA TRP A 215 -20.03 4.65 -9.37
C TRP A 215 -20.61 6.06 -9.25
N ILE A 216 -21.13 6.60 -10.37
CA ILE A 216 -21.81 7.92 -10.41
C ILE A 216 -23.08 7.90 -9.57
N ASP A 217 -23.85 6.82 -9.64
CA ASP A 217 -25.09 6.63 -8.87
C ASP A 217 -24.82 6.53 -7.35
N GLN A 218 -23.67 5.97 -6.97
CA GLN A 218 -23.23 5.83 -5.57
C GLN A 218 -22.49 7.06 -5.05
N LEU A 219 -22.20 8.05 -5.89
CA LEU A 219 -21.51 9.27 -5.52
C LEU A 219 -22.44 10.27 -4.82
N ASP A 220 -22.00 10.89 -3.74
CA ASP A 220 -22.70 11.96 -3.04
C ASP A 220 -22.82 13.22 -3.92
N GLU A 221 -23.73 14.15 -3.58
CA GLU A 221 -24.04 15.36 -4.38
C GLU A 221 -22.85 16.31 -4.56
N VAL A 222 -21.88 16.30 -3.70
CA VAL A 222 -20.63 17.06 -3.86
C VAL A 222 -19.44 16.12 -3.98
N GLY A 223 -19.71 14.88 -4.41
CA GLY A 223 -18.71 13.81 -4.46
C GLY A 223 -17.78 13.94 -5.66
N ARG A 224 -16.62 13.28 -5.56
CA ARG A 224 -15.57 13.26 -6.59
C ARG A 224 -15.10 11.85 -6.88
N ILE A 225 -14.91 11.53 -8.16
CA ILE A 225 -14.22 10.31 -8.62
C ILE A 225 -12.86 10.70 -9.18
N VAL A 226 -11.82 9.91 -8.84
CA VAL A 226 -10.51 9.95 -9.48
C VAL A 226 -10.17 8.55 -9.98
N ALA A 227 -10.04 8.40 -11.29
CA ALA A 227 -9.80 7.10 -11.91
C ALA A 227 -8.95 7.20 -13.18
N PRO A 228 -8.16 6.17 -13.52
CA PRO A 228 -7.59 6.03 -14.84
C PRO A 228 -8.68 5.66 -15.85
N MET A 229 -8.66 6.29 -17.02
CA MET A 229 -9.56 5.96 -18.11
C MET A 229 -8.78 5.83 -19.43
N SER A 230 -9.13 4.83 -20.24
CA SER A 230 -8.55 4.64 -21.56
C SER A 230 -9.00 5.76 -22.50
N MET A 231 -8.05 6.36 -23.19
CA MET A 231 -8.27 7.31 -24.25
C MET A 231 -8.05 6.65 -25.61
N SER A 232 -8.00 7.41 -26.66
CA SER A 232 -7.65 6.88 -27.98
C SER A 232 -6.27 6.22 -27.97
N LYS A 233 -6.08 5.14 -28.76
CA LYS A 233 -4.81 4.43 -28.98
C LYS A 233 -4.20 3.71 -27.75
N GLY A 234 -5.04 3.31 -26.78
CA GLY A 234 -4.58 2.56 -25.61
C GLY A 234 -3.80 3.38 -24.58
N ILE A 235 -3.79 4.70 -24.71
CA ILE A 235 -3.24 5.62 -23.70
C ILE A 235 -4.28 5.80 -22.61
N GLN A 236 -3.85 5.73 -21.35
CA GLN A 236 -4.71 6.05 -20.20
C GLN A 236 -4.38 7.45 -19.68
N SER A 237 -5.40 8.17 -19.24
CA SER A 237 -5.25 9.42 -18.50
C SER A 237 -6.00 9.37 -17.17
N LEU A 238 -5.53 10.10 -16.17
CA LEU A 238 -6.33 10.36 -14.99
C LEU A 238 -7.54 11.22 -15.36
N VAL A 239 -8.69 10.80 -14.85
CA VAL A 239 -9.96 11.53 -15.02
C VAL A 239 -10.46 11.88 -13.62
N VAL A 240 -10.89 13.12 -13.50
CA VAL A 240 -11.63 13.62 -12.33
C VAL A 240 -13.06 13.85 -12.75
N ILE A 241 -14.00 13.29 -11.98
CA ILE A 241 -15.43 13.56 -12.12
C ILE A 241 -15.92 14.23 -10.85
N ASP A 242 -16.55 15.37 -10.98
CA ASP A 242 -17.27 16.06 -9.91
C ASP A 242 -18.78 15.97 -10.17
N LYS A 243 -19.54 15.56 -9.15
CA LYS A 243 -20.99 15.66 -9.13
C LYS A 243 -21.39 16.87 -8.30
N ILE A 244 -22.03 17.85 -8.90
CA ILE A 244 -22.42 19.10 -8.22
C ILE A 244 -23.84 19.44 -8.65
N ASN A 245 -24.78 19.46 -7.71
CA ASN A 245 -26.20 19.75 -7.95
C ASN A 245 -26.83 18.88 -9.05
N GLY A 246 -26.50 17.59 -9.08
CA GLY A 246 -26.94 16.65 -10.11
C GLY A 246 -26.18 16.73 -11.44
N GLU A 247 -25.36 17.75 -11.67
CA GLU A 247 -24.50 17.86 -12.85
C GLU A 247 -23.21 17.07 -12.70
N ILE A 248 -22.81 16.38 -13.76
CA ILE A 248 -21.54 15.65 -13.85
C ILE A 248 -20.54 16.47 -14.66
N ARG A 249 -19.41 16.81 -14.06
CA ARG A 249 -18.31 17.53 -14.72
C ARG A 249 -17.09 16.63 -14.77
N GLN A 250 -16.56 16.42 -15.97
CA GLN A 250 -15.38 15.60 -16.19
C GLN A 250 -14.19 16.47 -16.60
N SER A 251 -13.04 16.20 -16.00
CA SER A 251 -11.74 16.76 -16.38
C SER A 251 -10.77 15.63 -16.70
N ILE A 252 -10.05 15.77 -17.81
CA ILE A 252 -9.00 14.84 -18.22
C ILE A 252 -7.65 15.47 -17.88
N LEU A 253 -6.81 14.73 -17.20
CA LEU A 253 -5.52 15.19 -16.68
C LEU A 253 -4.35 14.42 -17.32
N GLU A 254 -3.25 14.28 -16.58
CA GLU A 254 -2.01 13.66 -17.02
C GLU A 254 -2.16 12.19 -17.42
N GLN A 255 -1.24 11.75 -18.28
CA GLN A 255 -1.16 10.35 -18.71
C GLN A 255 -0.65 9.46 -17.58
N VAL A 256 -1.24 8.28 -17.48
CA VAL A 256 -0.91 7.24 -16.50
C VAL A 256 -0.92 5.87 -17.15
N ASN A 257 -0.42 4.88 -16.42
CA ASN A 257 -0.47 3.48 -16.85
C ASN A 257 -0.88 2.59 -15.68
N PHE A 258 -2.09 2.08 -15.76
CA PHE A 258 -2.68 1.18 -14.77
C PHE A 258 -3.06 -0.15 -15.40
N VAL A 259 -3.19 -1.16 -14.56
CA VAL A 259 -3.78 -2.44 -14.94
C VAL A 259 -5.23 -2.25 -15.39
N PRO A 260 -5.74 -3.10 -16.31
CA PRO A 260 -7.09 -2.95 -16.80
C PRO A 260 -8.14 -3.25 -15.73
N LEU A 261 -9.17 -2.41 -15.67
CA LEU A 261 -10.38 -2.65 -14.89
C LEU A 261 -11.18 -3.80 -15.56
N LYS A 262 -11.52 -4.81 -14.79
CA LYS A 262 -12.22 -6.00 -15.27
C LYS A 262 -13.48 -6.25 -14.45
N ALA A 263 -14.54 -6.71 -15.09
CA ALA A 263 -15.75 -7.18 -14.44
C ALA A 263 -15.57 -8.59 -13.85
N GLY A 264 -16.42 -8.92 -12.89
CA GLY A 264 -16.47 -10.21 -12.22
C GLY A 264 -15.35 -10.40 -11.18
N ILE A 265 -15.41 -11.53 -10.51
CA ILE A 265 -14.42 -11.97 -9.49
C ILE A 265 -13.49 -13.03 -10.07
N ASP A 266 -12.29 -13.21 -9.47
CA ASP A 266 -11.24 -14.11 -9.96
C ASP A 266 -10.58 -14.85 -8.78
#